data_f2ea2d3d9a136135c0e1d1e79c6a0249
#
_entry.id   f2ea2d3d9a136135c0e1d1e79c6a0249
#
_cell.length_a   1.000
_cell.length_b   1.000
_cell.length_c   1.000
_cell.angle_alpha   90.00
_cell.angle_beta   90.00
_cell.angle_gamma   90.00
#
_symmetry.space_group_name_H-M   'P 1'
#
loop_
_entity.id
_entity.type
_entity.pdbx_description
1 polymer ?
#
loop_
_entity_poly.entity_id
_entity_poly.type
_entity_poly.pdbx_seq_one_letter_code
_entity_poly.pdbx_strand_id
1 'polypeptide(L)'
;MKKKSILFVSDIPNWAYHYIIKTWVETIHTDYDCFITFAKDFSIRSKEYSYIDVIKNRLGLLLKNSYPKFYIHPSRKYSYPIYKQNPVYDAISMRPIDKVHFDAMIIMECYLQFTAELPFTADKTFVGLYTDSYPHEGPSYDFKNNIDLTKLPREEFFDKYISKNDGLIVGNYNLYNDYKNFNFPIEISNATYKAEQFIENKNVGKNKTLTIGWTGNPNREMKGFRNIIEPAIKELQAEGLDIQLKTKFSGSYEDLLSFYQDIDLVCIASSSDTGPSLFAEASLCSVPAVSTRIGFPNTVIKNRENGLFIERNKGDLKTAIKQLYNDRNLLQSFSSRIKADHLKFFDNNLLINNLKKLLSTSF
;
A
#
# COMPACT_ATOMS: atom_id res chain seq x y z
N MET A 1 3.86 19.87 28.61
CA MET A 1 4.92 20.01 27.57
C MET A 1 4.26 20.33 26.24
N LYS A 2 4.88 21.13 25.39
CA LYS A 2 4.40 21.37 24.01
C LYS A 2 4.55 20.09 23.21
N LYS A 3 3.51 19.68 22.47
CA LYS A 3 3.60 18.49 21.61
C LYS A 3 4.66 18.70 20.53
N LYS A 4 5.34 17.63 20.17
CA LYS A 4 6.24 17.60 19.02
C LYS A 4 5.43 17.58 17.72
N SER A 5 5.92 18.27 16.71
CA SER A 5 5.26 18.40 15.40
C SER A 5 5.82 17.41 14.41
N ILE A 6 4.95 16.67 13.71
CA ILE A 6 5.32 15.70 12.67
C ILE A 6 4.70 16.13 11.35
N LEU A 7 5.51 16.26 10.30
CA LEU A 7 5.06 16.41 8.93
C LEU A 7 5.08 15.06 8.20
N PHE A 8 3.93 14.60 7.75
CA PHE A 8 3.82 13.47 6.84
C PHE A 8 3.83 13.95 5.39
N VAL A 9 4.69 13.35 4.57
CA VAL A 9 4.77 13.60 3.13
C VAL A 9 4.21 12.41 2.38
N SER A 10 2.99 12.57 1.84
CA SER A 10 2.32 11.58 0.98
C SER A 10 2.55 11.89 -0.50
N ASP A 11 2.19 10.98 -1.38
CA ASP A 11 2.21 11.18 -2.83
C ASP A 11 1.07 12.09 -3.31
N ILE A 12 -0.17 11.60 -3.18
CA ILE A 12 -1.41 12.28 -3.60
C ILE A 12 -2.53 12.07 -2.57
N PRO A 13 -3.50 13.00 -2.47
CA PRO A 13 -4.64 12.85 -1.58
C PRO A 13 -5.51 11.62 -1.91
N ASN A 14 -6.03 10.97 -0.85
CA ASN A 14 -6.97 9.85 -0.91
C ASN A 14 -6.43 8.59 -1.61
N TRP A 15 -5.09 8.40 -1.60
CA TRP A 15 -4.41 7.20 -2.04
C TRP A 15 -3.80 6.43 -0.85
N ALA A 16 -3.12 5.33 -1.14
CA ALA A 16 -2.65 4.37 -0.14
C ALA A 16 -1.86 5.02 0.99
N TYR A 17 -0.88 5.85 0.70
CA TYR A 17 -0.06 6.49 1.75
C TYR A 17 -0.84 7.48 2.59
N HIS A 18 -1.75 8.26 1.97
CA HIS A 18 -2.65 9.12 2.73
C HIS A 18 -3.57 8.33 3.66
N TYR A 19 -4.05 7.15 3.22
CA TYR A 19 -4.83 6.26 4.06
C TYR A 19 -4.02 5.75 5.26
N ILE A 20 -2.78 5.30 5.04
CA ILE A 20 -1.88 4.88 6.12
C ILE A 20 -1.71 6.01 7.15
N ILE A 21 -1.39 7.22 6.69
CA ILE A 21 -1.23 8.40 7.55
C ILE A 21 -2.50 8.66 8.37
N LYS A 22 -3.68 8.62 7.76
CA LYS A 22 -4.95 8.80 8.48
C LYS A 22 -5.09 7.82 9.63
N THR A 23 -4.79 6.54 9.40
CA THR A 23 -4.89 5.52 10.44
C THR A 23 -3.89 5.74 11.58
N TRP A 24 -2.67 6.20 11.28
CA TRP A 24 -1.69 6.56 12.28
C TRP A 24 -2.13 7.77 13.09
N VAL A 25 -2.53 8.84 12.42
CA VAL A 25 -2.93 10.11 13.05
C VAL A 25 -4.10 9.91 14.00
N GLU A 26 -5.07 9.05 13.69
CA GLU A 26 -6.17 8.70 14.61
C GLU A 26 -5.69 8.27 15.99
N THR A 27 -4.51 7.66 16.07
CA THR A 27 -3.96 7.17 17.35
C THR A 27 -2.92 8.13 17.95
N ILE A 28 -2.04 8.72 17.11
CA ILE A 28 -0.89 9.48 17.66
C ILE A 28 -1.16 10.98 17.85
N HIS A 29 -2.27 11.52 17.35
CA HIS A 29 -2.60 12.95 17.47
C HIS A 29 -2.73 13.43 18.93
N THR A 30 -2.93 12.53 19.88
CA THR A 30 -2.94 12.85 21.30
C THR A 30 -1.55 13.23 21.81
N ASP A 31 -0.50 12.65 21.21
CA ASP A 31 0.89 12.80 21.63
C ASP A 31 1.65 13.81 20.77
N TYR A 32 1.26 13.95 19.51
CA TYR A 32 1.93 14.77 18.49
C TYR A 32 1.00 15.73 17.77
N ASP A 33 1.53 16.89 17.36
CA ASP A 33 0.88 17.78 16.41
C ASP A 33 1.16 17.26 15.00
N CYS A 34 0.15 16.69 14.34
CA CYS A 34 0.29 15.99 13.05
C CYS A 34 -0.09 16.89 11.88
N PHE A 35 0.78 16.96 10.89
CA PHE A 35 0.61 17.74 9.67
C PHE A 35 0.82 16.85 8.44
N ILE A 36 0.21 17.21 7.31
CA ILE A 36 0.36 16.47 6.05
C ILE A 36 0.59 17.41 4.88
N THR A 37 1.41 16.96 3.93
CA THR A 37 1.59 17.57 2.63
C THR A 37 1.63 16.51 1.53
N PHE A 38 1.47 16.93 0.26
CA PHE A 38 1.40 16.04 -0.88
C PHE A 38 2.51 16.36 -1.90
N ALA A 39 3.41 15.42 -2.10
CA ALA A 39 4.57 15.57 -2.97
C ALA A 39 4.22 15.93 -4.43
N LYS A 40 3.03 15.55 -4.91
CA LYS A 40 2.55 15.95 -6.25
C LYS A 40 2.56 17.46 -6.48
N ASP A 41 2.38 18.24 -5.41
CA ASP A 41 2.33 19.69 -5.49
C ASP A 41 3.72 20.31 -5.65
N PHE A 42 4.77 19.55 -5.35
CA PHE A 42 6.19 19.91 -5.41
C PHE A 42 6.99 19.06 -6.41
N SER A 43 6.34 18.29 -7.28
CA SER A 43 7.01 17.35 -8.16
C SER A 43 8.04 18.02 -9.06
N ILE A 44 9.25 17.45 -9.10
CA ILE A 44 10.30 17.80 -10.05
C ILE A 44 9.83 17.25 -11.40
N ARG A 45 9.39 18.14 -12.27
CA ARG A 45 9.15 17.77 -13.67
C ARG A 45 10.44 17.97 -14.42
N SER A 46 10.84 16.99 -15.23
CA SER A 46 12.01 17.12 -16.10
C SER A 46 11.89 18.43 -16.91
N LYS A 47 12.97 19.23 -16.93
CA LYS A 47 13.04 20.50 -17.64
C LYS A 47 12.93 20.37 -19.18
N GLU A 48 12.75 19.16 -19.70
CA GLU A 48 12.92 18.83 -21.12
C GLU A 48 11.63 18.83 -21.97
N TYR A 49 10.50 19.27 -21.43
CA TYR A 49 9.33 19.44 -22.29
C TYR A 49 9.42 20.76 -23.05
N SER A 50 9.65 20.66 -24.37
CA SER A 50 9.65 21.82 -25.25
C SER A 50 8.27 22.46 -25.34
N TYR A 51 8.21 23.74 -25.70
CA TYR A 51 6.93 24.44 -25.96
C TYR A 51 6.09 23.69 -27.01
N ILE A 52 6.75 23.00 -27.95
CA ILE A 52 6.14 22.16 -28.98
C ILE A 52 5.41 20.95 -28.37
N ASP A 53 5.97 20.32 -27.32
CA ASP A 53 5.32 19.17 -26.65
C ASP A 53 4.05 19.60 -25.89
N VAL A 54 4.05 20.81 -25.34
CA VAL A 54 2.86 21.39 -24.70
C VAL A 54 1.76 21.64 -25.75
N ILE A 55 2.11 22.15 -26.94
CA ILE A 55 1.15 22.37 -28.03
C ILE A 55 0.63 21.04 -28.59
N LYS A 56 1.50 20.07 -28.83
CA LYS A 56 1.11 18.73 -29.29
C LYS A 56 0.16 18.03 -28.33
N ASN A 57 0.41 18.15 -27.02
CA ASN A 57 -0.45 17.58 -25.99
C ASN A 57 -1.82 18.29 -25.92
N ARG A 58 -1.88 19.62 -26.13
CA ARG A 58 -3.15 20.38 -26.22
C ARG A 58 -3.95 20.01 -27.46
N LEU A 59 -3.31 19.88 -28.60
CA LEU A 59 -3.96 19.44 -29.84
C LEU A 59 -4.46 17.99 -29.76
N GLY A 60 -3.69 17.10 -29.11
CA GLY A 60 -4.09 15.72 -28.86
C GLY A 60 -5.32 15.62 -27.94
N LEU A 61 -5.48 16.53 -26.98
CA LEU A 61 -6.66 16.66 -26.10
C LEU A 61 -7.92 17.06 -26.86
N LEU A 62 -7.78 18.05 -27.76
CA LEU A 62 -8.90 18.52 -28.57
C LEU A 62 -9.39 17.48 -29.60
N LEU A 63 -8.47 16.62 -30.09
CA LEU A 63 -8.76 15.64 -31.15
C LEU A 63 -9.21 14.27 -30.64
N LYS A 64 -8.96 13.89 -29.37
CA LYS A 64 -9.18 12.50 -28.89
C LYS A 64 -10.08 12.34 -27.68
N ASN A 65 -10.65 13.39 -27.11
CA ASN A 65 -11.46 13.32 -25.87
C ASN A 65 -10.83 12.46 -24.73
N SER A 66 -9.52 12.25 -24.75
CA SER A 66 -8.80 11.49 -23.76
C SER A 66 -7.86 12.39 -23.00
N TYR A 67 -7.95 12.37 -21.67
CA TYR A 67 -7.00 13.06 -20.81
C TYR A 67 -5.60 12.48 -21.05
N PRO A 68 -4.58 13.29 -21.36
CA PRO A 68 -3.22 12.80 -21.48
C PRO A 68 -2.77 12.26 -20.13
N LYS A 69 -1.98 11.20 -20.13
CA LYS A 69 -1.36 10.64 -18.92
C LYS A 69 -0.49 11.67 -18.17
N PHE A 70 -0.14 12.76 -18.83
CA PHE A 70 0.65 13.87 -18.28
C PHE A 70 -0.01 15.21 -18.61
N TYR A 71 -0.68 15.80 -17.63
CA TYR A 71 -1.19 17.16 -17.75
C TYR A 71 -0.14 18.14 -17.26
N ILE A 72 0.50 18.89 -18.18
CA ILE A 72 1.40 19.99 -17.85
C ILE A 72 0.58 21.28 -17.91
N HIS A 73 0.36 21.90 -16.76
CA HIS A 73 -0.24 23.24 -16.74
C HIS A 73 0.77 24.27 -17.27
N PRO A 74 0.47 25.03 -18.34
CA PRO A 74 1.43 25.95 -18.97
C PRO A 74 2.01 27.02 -18.02
N SER A 75 1.22 27.48 -17.05
CA SER A 75 1.65 28.44 -16.03
C SER A 75 2.72 27.90 -15.07
N ARG A 76 2.89 26.58 -14.99
CA ARG A 76 3.92 25.96 -14.13
C ARG A 76 5.32 25.95 -14.76
N LYS A 77 5.47 26.32 -16.02
CA LYS A 77 6.79 26.41 -16.66
C LYS A 77 7.62 27.62 -16.19
N TYR A 78 6.98 28.66 -15.67
CA TYR A 78 7.60 29.96 -15.40
C TYR A 78 7.44 30.51 -13.98
N SER A 79 6.67 29.86 -13.14
CA SER A 79 6.58 30.22 -11.74
C SER A 79 6.34 28.99 -10.90
N TYR A 80 7.05 28.85 -9.80
CA TYR A 80 6.67 27.98 -8.71
C TYR A 80 5.73 28.77 -7.77
N PRO A 81 4.45 29.03 -8.15
CA PRO A 81 3.51 29.71 -7.27
C PRO A 81 3.23 28.89 -6.01
N ILE A 82 3.59 27.64 -6.04
CA ILE A 82 3.46 26.65 -4.97
C ILE A 82 4.23 27.07 -3.71
N TYR A 83 5.40 27.66 -3.86
CA TYR A 83 6.18 28.18 -2.72
C TYR A 83 5.51 29.34 -1.96
N LYS A 84 4.51 30.00 -2.57
CA LYS A 84 3.72 31.05 -1.92
C LYS A 84 2.46 30.55 -1.21
N GLN A 85 2.04 29.32 -1.50
CA GLN A 85 0.83 28.72 -0.94
C GLN A 85 1.23 27.48 -0.15
N ASN A 86 1.98 27.62 0.90
CA ASN A 86 2.41 26.53 1.74
C ASN A 86 1.30 25.44 1.89
N PRO A 87 1.28 24.34 1.11
CA PRO A 87 0.23 23.33 1.15
C PRO A 87 0.46 22.30 2.25
N VAL A 88 0.79 22.77 3.44
CA VAL A 88 0.75 21.97 4.66
C VAL A 88 -0.62 22.08 5.27
N TYR A 89 -1.16 20.96 5.67
CA TYR A 89 -2.47 20.86 6.30
C TYR A 89 -2.34 20.26 7.69
N ASP A 90 -3.14 20.73 8.62
CA ASP A 90 -3.45 19.96 9.82
C ASP A 90 -4.03 18.60 9.38
N ALA A 91 -3.38 17.50 9.77
CA ALA A 91 -3.73 16.16 9.28
C ALA A 91 -5.13 15.69 9.71
N ILE A 92 -5.70 16.29 10.76
CA ILE A 92 -7.03 15.96 11.27
C ILE A 92 -8.11 16.75 10.54
N SER A 93 -7.95 18.07 10.49
CA SER A 93 -8.98 18.99 9.96
C SER A 93 -8.82 19.33 8.49
N MET A 94 -7.68 18.99 7.89
CA MET A 94 -7.29 19.35 6.52
C MET A 94 -7.35 20.86 6.26
N ARG A 95 -7.16 21.67 7.31
CA ARG A 95 -7.02 23.14 7.18
C ARG A 95 -5.59 23.49 6.79
N PRO A 96 -5.40 24.39 5.81
CA PRO A 96 -4.07 24.88 5.45
C PRO A 96 -3.41 25.60 6.65
N ILE A 97 -2.11 25.36 6.81
CA ILE A 97 -1.29 25.93 7.88
C ILE A 97 -0.01 26.49 7.27
N ASP A 98 0.40 27.65 7.74
CA ASP A 98 1.66 28.29 7.37
C ASP A 98 2.77 27.85 8.35
N LYS A 99 3.42 26.73 8.04
CA LYS A 99 4.52 26.18 8.82
C LYS A 99 5.50 25.47 7.88
N VAL A 100 6.79 25.70 8.06
CA VAL A 100 7.85 25.17 7.18
C VAL A 100 8.89 24.33 7.93
N HIS A 101 8.93 24.37 9.25
CA HIS A 101 9.86 23.61 10.06
C HIS A 101 9.13 22.75 11.09
N PHE A 102 9.59 21.49 11.27
CA PHE A 102 8.96 20.47 12.10
C PHE A 102 9.99 19.77 12.99
N ASP A 103 9.55 19.19 14.11
CA ASP A 103 10.41 18.36 14.94
C ASP A 103 10.76 17.04 14.21
N ALA A 104 9.81 16.49 13.42
CA ALA A 104 10.06 15.34 12.58
C ALA A 104 9.34 15.44 11.22
N MET A 105 9.91 14.81 10.18
CA MET A 105 9.29 14.61 8.88
C MET A 105 9.33 13.13 8.51
N ILE A 106 8.20 12.59 8.09
CA ILE A 106 8.07 11.22 7.59
C ILE A 106 7.72 11.26 6.11
N ILE A 107 8.65 10.87 5.25
CA ILE A 107 8.45 10.75 3.82
C ILE A 107 7.95 9.34 3.53
N MET A 108 6.66 9.21 3.19
CA MET A 108 5.96 7.93 3.13
C MET A 108 6.54 6.93 2.13
N GLU A 109 7.24 7.38 1.10
CA GLU A 109 7.93 6.49 0.17
C GLU A 109 9.24 7.13 -0.29
N CYS A 110 10.29 6.34 -0.34
CA CYS A 110 11.66 6.79 -0.60
C CYS A 110 11.78 7.60 -1.89
N TYR A 111 11.06 7.22 -2.95
CA TYR A 111 11.12 7.94 -4.22
C TYR A 111 10.65 9.40 -4.14
N LEU A 112 9.84 9.75 -3.15
CA LEU A 112 9.37 11.14 -2.98
C LEU A 112 10.53 12.10 -2.68
N GLN A 113 11.65 11.60 -2.15
CA GLN A 113 12.85 12.41 -1.89
C GLN A 113 13.53 12.92 -3.17
N PHE A 114 13.38 12.21 -4.28
CA PHE A 114 14.03 12.57 -5.56
C PHE A 114 13.04 12.91 -6.68
N THR A 115 11.74 12.80 -6.43
CA THR A 115 10.69 13.20 -7.37
C THR A 115 9.97 14.50 -6.98
N ALA A 116 10.24 15.02 -5.78
CA ALA A 116 9.68 16.26 -5.27
C ALA A 116 10.75 17.15 -4.64
N GLU A 117 10.62 18.47 -4.82
CA GLU A 117 11.43 19.48 -4.11
C GLU A 117 10.60 20.04 -2.97
N LEU A 118 10.76 19.46 -1.78
CA LEU A 118 9.99 19.84 -0.61
C LEU A 118 10.60 21.09 0.04
N PRO A 119 9.82 22.18 0.23
CA PRO A 119 10.33 23.42 0.86
C PRO A 119 10.29 23.36 2.38
N PHE A 120 10.24 22.15 2.96
CA PHE A 120 10.10 21.91 4.39
C PHE A 120 11.40 21.41 4.97
N THR A 121 11.63 21.74 6.25
CA THR A 121 12.74 21.23 7.04
C THR A 121 12.23 20.54 8.30
N ALA A 122 13.04 19.64 8.85
CA ALA A 122 12.77 18.99 10.11
C ALA A 122 14.08 18.72 10.87
N ASP A 123 13.98 18.61 12.20
CA ASP A 123 15.11 18.20 13.05
C ASP A 123 15.49 16.74 12.74
N LYS A 124 14.48 15.90 12.43
CA LYS A 124 14.63 14.49 12.09
C LYS A 124 13.81 14.14 10.87
N THR A 125 14.37 13.29 10.01
CA THR A 125 13.70 12.80 8.80
C THR A 125 13.69 11.29 8.77
N PHE A 126 12.52 10.72 8.58
CA PHE A 126 12.30 9.29 8.39
C PHE A 126 11.79 9.02 6.98
N VAL A 127 12.19 7.90 6.43
CA VAL A 127 11.75 7.49 5.09
C VAL A 127 11.01 6.16 5.13
N GLY A 128 9.98 6.03 4.32
CA GLY A 128 9.19 4.81 4.16
C GLY A 128 9.60 4.00 2.95
N LEU A 129 9.40 2.68 3.04
CA LEU A 129 9.39 1.73 1.93
C LEU A 129 8.12 0.90 2.01
N TYR A 130 7.25 1.03 0.99
CA TYR A 130 5.93 0.41 0.96
C TYR A 130 5.68 -0.39 -0.32
N THR A 131 6.71 -0.85 -0.97
CA THR A 131 6.67 -1.85 -2.04
C THR A 131 7.03 -3.22 -1.46
N ASP A 132 6.86 -4.30 -2.21
CA ASP A 132 7.19 -5.64 -1.73
C ASP A 132 8.71 -5.90 -1.80
N SER A 133 9.34 -5.40 -2.84
CA SER A 133 10.79 -5.48 -3.04
C SER A 133 11.33 -4.17 -3.60
N TYR A 134 12.09 -3.45 -2.82
CA TYR A 134 12.72 -2.21 -3.22
C TYR A 134 14.23 -2.45 -3.40
N PRO A 135 14.90 -1.88 -4.42
CA PRO A 135 14.51 -0.76 -5.28
C PRO A 135 13.75 -1.14 -6.57
N HIS A 136 13.40 -2.39 -6.79
CA HIS A 136 12.89 -2.90 -8.06
C HIS A 136 11.45 -2.50 -8.39
N GLU A 137 10.74 -1.88 -7.45
CA GLU A 137 9.37 -1.43 -7.61
C GLU A 137 9.18 0.03 -7.21
N GLY A 138 8.27 0.72 -7.91
CA GLY A 138 8.06 2.15 -7.76
C GLY A 138 8.63 2.91 -8.95
N PRO A 139 8.83 4.22 -8.86
CA PRO A 139 9.58 4.97 -9.86
C PRO A 139 10.99 4.39 -9.97
N SER A 140 11.23 3.69 -11.06
CA SER A 140 12.47 2.95 -11.28
C SER A 140 13.64 3.84 -11.69
N TYR A 141 13.45 5.17 -11.76
CA TYR A 141 14.46 6.08 -12.26
C TYR A 141 14.51 7.38 -11.44
N ASP A 142 15.69 7.70 -10.95
CA ASP A 142 16.00 9.00 -10.36
C ASP A 142 16.48 9.96 -11.45
N PHE A 143 15.55 10.74 -11.99
CA PHE A 143 15.82 11.70 -13.07
C PHE A 143 16.79 12.83 -12.63
N LYS A 144 16.84 13.15 -11.34
CA LYS A 144 17.70 14.21 -10.82
C LYS A 144 19.18 13.83 -10.88
N ASN A 145 19.46 12.56 -10.56
CA ASN A 145 20.83 12.04 -10.51
C ASN A 145 21.17 11.13 -11.71
N ASN A 146 20.21 10.94 -12.65
CA ASN A 146 20.35 10.07 -13.81
C ASN A 146 20.66 8.61 -13.44
N ILE A 147 19.91 8.04 -12.49
CA ILE A 147 20.14 6.70 -11.95
C ILE A 147 18.94 5.80 -12.23
N ASP A 148 19.18 4.65 -12.86
CA ASP A 148 18.23 3.57 -12.99
C ASP A 148 18.25 2.71 -11.70
N LEU A 149 17.25 2.87 -10.86
CA LEU A 149 17.15 2.20 -9.56
C LEU A 149 17.05 0.68 -9.69
N THR A 150 16.53 0.18 -10.82
CA THR A 150 16.38 -1.27 -11.05
C THR A 150 17.73 -1.98 -11.17
N LYS A 151 18.80 -1.21 -11.42
CA LYS A 151 20.17 -1.72 -11.56
C LYS A 151 21.04 -1.53 -10.32
N LEU A 152 20.51 -0.83 -9.30
CA LEU A 152 21.27 -0.61 -8.07
C LEU A 152 21.28 -1.86 -7.19
N PRO A 153 22.46 -2.28 -6.68
CA PRO A 153 22.53 -3.16 -5.52
C PRO A 153 21.83 -2.54 -4.31
N ARG A 154 21.31 -3.39 -3.42
CA ARG A 154 20.59 -2.94 -2.21
C ARG A 154 21.44 -2.04 -1.32
N GLU A 155 22.70 -2.38 -1.16
CA GLU A 155 23.69 -1.62 -0.38
C GLU A 155 23.85 -0.21 -0.95
N GLU A 156 24.02 -0.09 -2.26
CA GLU A 156 24.17 1.20 -2.93
C GLU A 156 22.90 2.03 -2.86
N PHE A 157 21.74 1.39 -2.99
CA PHE A 157 20.45 2.04 -2.78
C PHE A 157 20.30 2.55 -1.35
N PHE A 158 20.66 1.73 -0.35
CA PHE A 158 20.65 2.13 1.05
C PHE A 158 21.56 3.35 1.29
N ASP A 159 22.78 3.31 0.84
CA ASP A 159 23.75 4.39 1.05
C ASP A 159 23.33 5.71 0.38
N LYS A 160 22.73 5.63 -0.80
CA LYS A 160 22.33 6.84 -1.54
C LYS A 160 21.05 7.48 -1.03
N TYR A 161 20.06 6.68 -0.63
CA TYR A 161 18.68 7.15 -0.44
C TYR A 161 18.15 6.95 0.97
N ILE A 162 18.66 5.98 1.73
CA ILE A 162 18.14 5.67 3.07
C ILE A 162 19.04 6.21 4.17
N SER A 163 20.34 5.96 4.11
CA SER A 163 21.30 6.26 5.18
C SER A 163 21.41 7.75 5.55
N LYS A 164 20.94 8.63 4.68
CA LYS A 164 20.91 10.09 4.90
C LYS A 164 19.77 10.56 5.79
N ASN A 165 18.86 9.66 6.13
CA ASN A 165 17.74 9.94 7.02
C ASN A 165 18.06 9.43 8.44
N ASP A 166 17.20 9.70 9.40
CA ASP A 166 17.35 9.29 10.80
C ASP A 166 16.73 7.92 11.11
N GLY A 167 15.99 7.34 10.17
CA GLY A 167 15.43 6.00 10.29
C GLY A 167 14.55 5.59 9.12
N LEU A 168 14.25 4.31 9.09
CA LEU A 168 13.49 3.64 8.02
C LEU A 168 12.20 3.03 8.57
N ILE A 169 11.08 3.32 7.92
CA ILE A 169 9.81 2.66 8.16
C ILE A 169 9.54 1.70 7.00
N VAL A 170 9.28 0.44 7.30
CA VAL A 170 8.99 -0.56 6.27
C VAL A 170 7.58 -1.09 6.40
N GLY A 171 6.92 -1.29 5.27
CA GLY A 171 5.51 -1.69 5.22
C GLY A 171 5.25 -3.17 5.52
N ASN A 172 6.27 -4.04 5.48
CA ASN A 172 6.13 -5.47 5.70
C ASN A 172 7.43 -6.13 6.20
N TYR A 173 7.35 -7.42 6.55
CA TYR A 173 8.48 -8.19 7.05
C TYR A 173 9.50 -8.58 5.98
N ASN A 174 9.14 -8.64 4.69
CA ASN A 174 10.09 -8.88 3.61
C ASN A 174 11.10 -7.73 3.57
N LEU A 175 10.61 -6.49 3.51
CA LEU A 175 11.45 -5.28 3.56
C LEU A 175 12.24 -5.17 4.87
N TYR A 176 11.62 -5.50 6.00
CA TYR A 176 12.34 -5.53 7.28
C TYR A 176 13.54 -6.48 7.23
N ASN A 177 13.34 -7.71 6.74
CA ASN A 177 14.40 -8.68 6.63
C ASN A 177 15.50 -8.27 5.65
N ASP A 178 15.14 -7.53 4.61
CA ASP A 178 16.08 -7.00 3.62
C ASP A 178 17.01 -5.92 4.20
N TYR A 179 16.52 -5.12 5.15
CA TYR A 179 17.26 -3.95 5.66
C TYR A 179 17.70 -4.03 7.14
N LYS A 180 17.22 -4.98 7.94
CA LYS A 180 17.53 -5.08 9.38
C LYS A 180 19.00 -5.19 9.73
N ASN A 181 19.84 -5.65 8.79
CA ASN A 181 21.29 -5.86 9.01
C ASN A 181 22.14 -4.62 8.72
N PHE A 182 21.52 -3.51 8.28
CA PHE A 182 22.25 -2.27 7.96
C PHE A 182 22.55 -1.39 9.18
N ASN A 183 22.60 -1.89 10.38
CA ASN A 183 22.89 -1.10 11.60
C ASN A 183 22.27 0.32 11.58
N PHE A 184 20.98 0.38 11.28
CA PHE A 184 20.21 1.59 11.07
C PHE A 184 18.86 1.47 11.79
N PRO A 185 18.31 2.56 12.36
CA PRO A 185 16.98 2.51 12.99
C PRO A 185 15.91 2.09 11.98
N ILE A 186 15.28 0.96 12.20
CA ILE A 186 14.25 0.40 11.31
C ILE A 186 13.09 -0.16 12.13
N GLU A 187 11.86 0.17 11.73
CA GLU A 187 10.65 -0.40 12.32
C GLU A 187 9.59 -0.72 11.25
N ILE A 188 8.75 -1.72 11.55
CA ILE A 188 7.62 -2.08 10.70
C ILE A 188 6.41 -1.24 11.15
N SER A 189 5.82 -0.50 10.22
CA SER A 189 4.53 0.13 10.43
C SER A 189 3.76 0.26 9.11
N ASN A 190 2.45 0.11 9.16
CA ASN A 190 1.56 0.18 7.99
C ASN A 190 0.17 0.67 8.43
N ALA A 191 -0.80 0.68 7.51
CA ALA A 191 -2.18 0.99 7.83
C ALA A 191 -2.66 0.12 9.00
N THR A 192 -3.34 0.75 9.95
CA THR A 192 -3.98 0.07 11.06
C THR A 192 -5.45 -0.17 10.75
N TYR A 193 -5.94 -1.35 11.08
CA TYR A 193 -7.33 -1.73 10.89
C TYR A 193 -7.98 -1.91 12.26
N LYS A 194 -9.10 -1.24 12.51
CA LYS A 194 -9.87 -1.41 13.75
C LYS A 194 -10.46 -2.81 13.77
N ALA A 195 -9.70 -3.78 14.31
CA ALA A 195 -10.02 -5.20 14.26
C ALA A 195 -11.42 -5.53 14.85
N GLU A 196 -11.90 -4.70 15.79
CA GLU A 196 -13.23 -4.79 16.38
C GLU A 196 -14.38 -4.49 15.41
N GLN A 197 -14.11 -3.82 14.30
CA GLN A 197 -15.11 -3.56 13.25
C GLN A 197 -15.28 -4.74 12.30
N PHE A 198 -14.29 -5.66 12.27
CA PHE A 198 -14.28 -6.83 11.40
C PHE A 198 -14.90 -8.03 12.10
N ILE A 199 -16.18 -8.25 11.84
CA ILE A 199 -16.94 -9.38 12.39
C ILE A 199 -16.46 -10.67 11.76
N GLU A 200 -16.21 -11.70 12.55
CA GLU A 200 -15.79 -13.01 12.05
C GLU A 200 -16.90 -13.66 11.21
N ASN A 201 -16.54 -14.12 10.02
CA ASN A 201 -17.43 -14.92 9.19
C ASN A 201 -17.43 -16.38 9.70
N LYS A 202 -18.45 -16.75 10.45
CA LYS A 202 -18.63 -18.10 11.01
C LYS A 202 -19.15 -19.12 10.00
N ASN A 203 -19.42 -18.70 8.75
CA ASN A 203 -20.02 -19.56 7.72
C ASN A 203 -19.02 -20.04 6.66
N VAL A 204 -17.74 -19.68 6.79
CA VAL A 204 -16.69 -20.10 5.85
C VAL A 204 -16.71 -21.60 5.66
N GLY A 205 -16.84 -22.05 4.40
CA GLY A 205 -16.85 -23.45 4.00
C GLY A 205 -18.08 -24.26 4.41
N LYS A 206 -19.13 -23.65 4.95
CA LYS A 206 -20.35 -24.35 5.36
C LYS A 206 -21.43 -24.40 4.27
N ASN A 207 -21.40 -23.43 3.36
CA ASN A 207 -22.35 -23.36 2.27
C ASN A 207 -22.01 -24.36 1.15
N LYS A 208 -23.02 -24.82 0.40
CA LYS A 208 -22.82 -25.68 -0.77
C LYS A 208 -21.98 -24.97 -1.82
N THR A 209 -22.37 -23.75 -2.21
CA THR A 209 -21.63 -22.89 -3.13
C THR A 209 -20.36 -22.36 -2.46
N LEU A 210 -19.22 -22.46 -3.11
CA LEU A 210 -17.99 -21.79 -2.68
C LEU A 210 -17.99 -20.35 -3.20
N THR A 211 -18.09 -19.38 -2.31
CA THR A 211 -18.04 -17.98 -2.68
C THR A 211 -16.62 -17.41 -2.55
N ILE A 212 -16.05 -17.01 -3.69
CA ILE A 212 -14.72 -16.42 -3.75
C ILE A 212 -14.85 -14.91 -3.88
N GLY A 213 -14.19 -14.16 -2.97
CA GLY A 213 -14.20 -12.72 -2.94
C GLY A 213 -12.98 -12.07 -3.59
N TRP A 214 -13.18 -10.93 -4.24
CA TRP A 214 -12.10 -10.08 -4.71
C TRP A 214 -12.49 -8.60 -4.69
N THR A 215 -11.59 -7.75 -4.16
CA THR A 215 -11.77 -6.29 -4.13
C THR A 215 -10.55 -5.59 -4.73
N GLY A 216 -10.77 -4.41 -5.29
CA GLY A 216 -9.69 -3.58 -5.84
C GLY A 216 -9.96 -3.08 -7.25
N ASN A 217 -8.94 -2.50 -7.89
CA ASN A 217 -9.02 -2.06 -9.28
C ASN A 217 -8.68 -3.22 -10.23
N PRO A 218 -9.67 -3.77 -10.97
CA PRO A 218 -9.46 -4.94 -11.82
C PRO A 218 -8.58 -4.67 -13.05
N ASN A 219 -8.34 -3.38 -13.37
CA ASN A 219 -7.54 -2.97 -14.52
C ASN A 219 -6.04 -2.83 -14.19
N ARG A 220 -5.65 -3.02 -12.91
CA ARG A 220 -4.24 -3.11 -12.54
C ARG A 220 -3.73 -4.51 -12.86
N GLU A 221 -2.98 -4.65 -13.96
CA GLU A 221 -2.48 -5.93 -14.45
C GLU A 221 -1.65 -6.70 -13.41
N MET A 222 -0.86 -5.97 -12.62
CA MET A 222 -0.07 -6.54 -11.54
C MET A 222 -0.91 -7.31 -10.51
N LYS A 223 -2.20 -6.99 -10.33
CA LYS A 223 -3.11 -7.68 -9.40
C LYS A 223 -3.60 -9.03 -9.90
N GLY A 224 -3.45 -9.33 -11.19
CA GLY A 224 -3.79 -10.63 -11.77
C GLY A 224 -5.29 -10.92 -11.87
N PHE A 225 -6.19 -9.94 -11.64
CA PHE A 225 -7.62 -10.22 -11.63
C PHE A 225 -8.13 -10.68 -13.00
N ARG A 226 -7.92 -9.86 -14.07
CA ARG A 226 -8.44 -10.12 -15.41
C ARG A 226 -7.76 -11.29 -16.11
N ASN A 227 -6.48 -11.51 -15.85
CA ASN A 227 -5.66 -12.48 -16.59
C ASN A 227 -5.45 -13.82 -15.85
N ILE A 228 -5.72 -13.88 -14.54
CA ILE A 228 -5.52 -15.09 -13.74
C ILE A 228 -6.79 -15.47 -12.97
N ILE A 229 -7.32 -14.58 -12.10
CA ILE A 229 -8.38 -14.94 -11.14
C ILE A 229 -9.71 -15.16 -11.85
N GLU A 230 -10.20 -14.18 -12.60
CA GLU A 230 -11.49 -14.27 -13.28
C GLU A 230 -11.54 -15.44 -14.28
N PRO A 231 -10.51 -15.67 -15.14
CA PRO A 231 -10.50 -16.82 -16.03
C PRO A 231 -10.44 -18.17 -15.31
N ALA A 232 -9.66 -18.28 -14.22
CA ALA A 232 -9.59 -19.50 -13.42
C ALA A 232 -10.95 -19.91 -12.87
N ILE A 233 -11.70 -18.95 -12.31
CA ILE A 233 -13.01 -19.22 -11.74
C ILE A 233 -14.04 -19.57 -12.81
N LYS A 234 -14.04 -18.88 -13.97
CA LYS A 234 -14.91 -19.21 -15.11
C LYS A 234 -14.69 -20.62 -15.63
N GLU A 235 -13.44 -21.06 -15.71
CA GLU A 235 -13.13 -22.44 -16.12
C GLU A 235 -13.61 -23.47 -15.10
N LEU A 236 -13.45 -23.22 -13.81
CA LEU A 236 -13.94 -24.09 -12.77
C LEU A 236 -15.47 -24.22 -12.77
N GLN A 237 -16.18 -23.11 -13.02
CA GLN A 237 -17.62 -23.11 -13.21
C GLN A 237 -18.03 -23.92 -14.45
N ALA A 238 -17.30 -23.81 -15.55
CA ALA A 238 -17.52 -24.60 -16.78
C ALA A 238 -17.25 -26.09 -16.56
N GLU A 239 -16.36 -26.46 -15.63
CA GLU A 239 -16.11 -27.84 -15.20
C GLU A 239 -17.20 -28.38 -14.26
N GLY A 240 -18.23 -27.58 -13.95
CA GLY A 240 -19.38 -27.98 -13.16
C GLY A 240 -19.23 -27.75 -11.62
N LEU A 241 -18.21 -27.03 -11.16
CA LEU A 241 -18.06 -26.71 -9.76
C LEU A 241 -19.06 -25.60 -9.35
N ASP A 242 -19.75 -25.78 -8.24
CA ASP A 242 -20.66 -24.78 -7.68
C ASP A 242 -19.87 -23.66 -6.95
N ILE A 243 -19.32 -22.74 -7.76
CA ILE A 243 -18.46 -21.65 -7.33
C ILE A 243 -19.06 -20.32 -7.76
N GLN A 244 -19.09 -19.33 -6.87
CA GLN A 244 -19.48 -17.94 -7.16
C GLN A 244 -18.28 -17.00 -7.00
N LEU A 245 -18.08 -16.10 -7.95
CA LEU A 245 -17.15 -14.98 -7.82
C LEU A 245 -17.92 -13.73 -7.40
N LYS A 246 -17.62 -13.21 -6.20
CA LYS A 246 -18.17 -11.95 -5.70
C LYS A 246 -17.08 -10.88 -5.75
N THR A 247 -17.37 -9.75 -6.41
CA THR A 247 -16.39 -8.67 -6.60
C THR A 247 -16.91 -7.34 -6.09
N LYS A 248 -15.99 -6.50 -5.59
CA LYS A 248 -16.28 -5.12 -5.23
C LYS A 248 -15.16 -4.21 -5.75
N PHE A 249 -15.48 -3.40 -6.75
CA PHE A 249 -14.51 -2.52 -7.42
C PHE A 249 -14.57 -1.07 -6.93
N SER A 250 -15.63 -0.70 -6.22
CA SER A 250 -15.89 0.62 -5.65
C SER A 250 -16.92 0.51 -4.54
N GLY A 251 -17.13 1.60 -3.79
CA GLY A 251 -18.12 1.69 -2.73
C GLY A 251 -17.54 2.21 -1.41
N SER A 252 -18.37 2.27 -0.38
CA SER A 252 -17.96 2.72 0.95
C SER A 252 -17.16 1.66 1.71
N TYR A 253 -16.49 2.09 2.77
CA TYR A 253 -15.76 1.16 3.65
C TYR A 253 -16.73 0.24 4.41
N GLU A 254 -17.88 0.77 4.82
CA GLU A 254 -18.93 0.00 5.50
C GLU A 254 -19.44 -1.17 4.66
N ASP A 255 -19.57 -0.95 3.34
CA ASP A 255 -19.93 -2.02 2.41
C ASP A 255 -18.87 -3.14 2.33
N LEU A 256 -17.59 -2.85 2.60
CA LEU A 256 -16.54 -3.87 2.64
C LEU A 256 -16.71 -4.80 3.84
N LEU A 257 -17.11 -4.27 5.00
CA LEU A 257 -17.34 -5.08 6.20
C LEU A 257 -18.41 -6.15 5.96
N SER A 258 -19.54 -5.77 5.31
CA SER A 258 -20.59 -6.72 4.95
C SER A 258 -20.16 -7.69 3.84
N PHE A 259 -19.35 -7.25 2.90
CA PHE A 259 -18.84 -8.07 1.80
C PHE A 259 -18.11 -9.32 2.30
N TYR A 260 -17.25 -9.20 3.34
CA TYR A 260 -16.50 -10.33 3.87
C TYR A 260 -17.35 -11.34 4.64
N GLN A 261 -18.59 -11.00 5.03
CA GLN A 261 -19.51 -11.94 5.69
C GLN A 261 -20.12 -12.96 4.71
N ASP A 262 -20.07 -12.69 3.42
CA ASP A 262 -20.69 -13.50 2.39
C ASP A 262 -19.70 -14.29 1.52
N ILE A 263 -18.41 -14.33 1.90
CA ILE A 263 -17.39 -15.00 1.12
C ILE A 263 -16.64 -16.05 1.95
N ASP A 264 -16.21 -17.12 1.29
CA ASP A 264 -15.49 -18.23 1.93
C ASP A 264 -13.96 -18.12 1.77
N LEU A 265 -13.51 -17.45 0.72
CA LEU A 265 -12.11 -17.42 0.32
C LEU A 265 -11.79 -16.14 -0.45
N VAL A 266 -10.61 -15.58 -0.27
CA VAL A 266 -10.07 -14.56 -1.18
C VAL A 266 -8.93 -15.10 -2.02
N CYS A 267 -8.83 -14.63 -3.27
CA CYS A 267 -7.75 -14.98 -4.19
C CYS A 267 -6.87 -13.76 -4.47
N ILE A 268 -5.55 -13.92 -4.30
CA ILE A 268 -4.55 -12.88 -4.51
C ILE A 268 -3.50 -13.40 -5.47
N ALA A 269 -3.47 -12.87 -6.70
CA ALA A 269 -2.54 -13.25 -7.76
C ALA A 269 -1.65 -12.06 -8.17
N SER A 270 -1.32 -11.19 -7.22
CA SER A 270 -0.46 -10.05 -7.47
C SER A 270 0.98 -10.49 -7.75
N SER A 271 1.67 -9.77 -8.66
CA SER A 271 3.11 -9.96 -8.87
C SER A 271 3.92 -9.33 -7.75
N SER A 272 3.39 -8.28 -7.14
CA SER A 272 3.96 -7.56 -6.02
C SER A 272 2.90 -6.79 -5.26
N ASP A 273 3.07 -6.67 -3.95
CA ASP A 273 2.24 -5.86 -3.06
C ASP A 273 2.87 -5.80 -1.66
N THR A 274 2.90 -4.64 -1.04
CA THR A 274 3.40 -4.48 0.34
C THR A 274 2.52 -5.20 1.35
N GLY A 275 1.21 -4.98 1.23
CA GLY A 275 0.19 -5.50 2.11
C GLY A 275 -1.18 -5.30 1.50
N PRO A 276 -1.68 -6.28 0.71
CA PRO A 276 -2.99 -6.16 0.10
C PRO A 276 -4.07 -5.95 1.17
N SER A 277 -4.79 -4.82 1.10
CA SER A 277 -5.93 -4.56 2.01
C SER A 277 -6.94 -5.69 1.99
N LEU A 278 -7.19 -6.25 0.79
CA LEU A 278 -8.03 -7.45 0.63
C LEU A 278 -7.61 -8.59 1.56
N PHE A 279 -6.30 -8.84 1.73
CA PHE A 279 -5.81 -9.88 2.62
C PHE A 279 -6.00 -9.52 4.10
N ALA A 280 -5.64 -8.29 4.49
CA ALA A 280 -5.76 -7.84 5.87
C ALA A 280 -7.21 -7.88 6.34
N GLU A 281 -8.11 -7.28 5.56
CA GLU A 281 -9.54 -7.19 5.86
C GLU A 281 -10.20 -8.58 5.90
N ALA A 282 -9.93 -9.45 4.91
CA ALA A 282 -10.41 -10.82 4.87
C ALA A 282 -9.92 -11.62 6.09
N SER A 283 -8.62 -11.52 6.42
CA SER A 283 -8.05 -12.21 7.58
C SER A 283 -8.70 -11.79 8.89
N LEU A 284 -8.97 -10.50 9.08
CA LEU A 284 -9.67 -9.97 10.26
C LEU A 284 -11.12 -10.48 10.36
N CYS A 285 -11.75 -10.80 9.21
CA CYS A 285 -13.05 -11.46 9.16
C CYS A 285 -12.97 -12.99 9.23
N SER A 286 -11.82 -13.58 9.53
CA SER A 286 -11.59 -15.03 9.52
C SER A 286 -11.80 -15.69 8.14
N VAL A 287 -11.64 -14.93 7.05
CA VAL A 287 -11.70 -15.43 5.68
C VAL A 287 -10.27 -15.72 5.19
N PRO A 288 -9.94 -17.00 4.90
CA PRO A 288 -8.60 -17.38 4.45
C PRO A 288 -8.31 -16.97 3.01
N ALA A 289 -7.05 -17.09 2.59
CA ALA A 289 -6.58 -16.72 1.27
C ALA A 289 -5.86 -17.83 0.53
N VAL A 290 -6.02 -17.82 -0.81
CA VAL A 290 -5.08 -18.41 -1.76
C VAL A 290 -4.28 -17.26 -2.35
N SER A 291 -2.96 -17.24 -2.20
CA SER A 291 -2.13 -16.10 -2.52
C SER A 291 -0.79 -16.45 -3.16
N THR A 292 -0.28 -15.56 -4.00
CA THR A 292 1.15 -15.50 -4.32
C THR A 292 1.95 -15.09 -3.09
N ARG A 293 3.28 -15.34 -3.10
CA ARG A 293 4.19 -14.99 -1.99
C ARG A 293 4.58 -13.53 -2.04
N ILE A 294 3.73 -12.66 -1.51
CA ILE A 294 3.91 -11.21 -1.48
C ILE A 294 3.59 -10.66 -0.09
N GLY A 295 4.19 -9.55 0.27
CA GLY A 295 3.90 -8.72 1.46
C GLY A 295 3.30 -9.41 2.67
N PHE A 296 2.11 -8.99 3.11
CA PHE A 296 1.42 -9.58 4.27
C PHE A 296 1.14 -11.08 4.12
N PRO A 297 0.61 -11.58 2.99
CA PRO A 297 0.44 -13.01 2.80
C PRO A 297 1.70 -13.83 3.08
N ASN A 298 2.88 -13.38 2.60
CA ASN A 298 4.13 -14.12 2.80
C ASN A 298 4.55 -14.20 4.27
N THR A 299 4.15 -13.22 5.08
CA THR A 299 4.42 -13.20 6.54
C THR A 299 3.45 -14.09 7.32
N VAL A 300 2.15 -14.00 6.97
CA VAL A 300 1.06 -14.56 7.78
C VAL A 300 0.70 -15.98 7.38
N ILE A 301 0.70 -16.27 6.07
CA ILE A 301 0.29 -17.60 5.59
C ILE A 301 1.36 -18.63 5.93
N LYS A 302 0.93 -19.64 6.67
CA LYS A 302 1.60 -20.92 6.81
C LYS A 302 0.92 -21.87 5.85
N ASN A 303 1.62 -22.20 4.77
CA ASN A 303 1.06 -22.99 3.67
C ASN A 303 0.43 -24.30 4.17
N ARG A 304 -0.84 -24.52 3.83
CA ARG A 304 -1.65 -25.68 4.25
C ARG A 304 -2.06 -25.71 5.73
N GLU A 305 -1.80 -24.64 6.51
CA GLU A 305 -2.24 -24.53 7.90
C GLU A 305 -3.32 -23.47 8.10
N ASN A 306 -3.18 -22.29 7.40
CA ASN A 306 -4.11 -21.16 7.49
C ASN A 306 -4.38 -20.48 6.14
N GLY A 307 -3.86 -21.05 5.02
CA GLY A 307 -4.01 -20.58 3.67
C GLY A 307 -3.18 -21.41 2.69
N LEU A 308 -3.22 -21.07 1.40
CA LEU A 308 -2.42 -21.73 0.38
C LEU A 308 -1.58 -20.72 -0.39
N PHE A 309 -0.33 -21.08 -0.69
CA PHE A 309 0.47 -20.38 -1.67
C PHE A 309 0.34 -21.01 -3.06
N ILE A 310 0.39 -20.16 -4.07
CA ILE A 310 0.39 -20.51 -5.48
C ILE A 310 1.54 -19.77 -6.20
N GLU A 311 1.99 -20.36 -7.31
CA GLU A 311 2.71 -19.62 -8.32
C GLU A 311 1.73 -18.70 -9.07
N ARG A 312 2.24 -17.60 -9.63
CA ARG A 312 1.41 -16.58 -10.29
C ARG A 312 0.91 -17.06 -11.65
N ASN A 313 0.09 -18.11 -11.66
CA ASN A 313 -0.53 -18.64 -12.87
C ASN A 313 -1.94 -19.21 -12.61
N LYS A 314 -2.72 -19.29 -13.67
CA LYS A 314 -4.10 -19.77 -13.63
C LYS A 314 -4.23 -21.24 -13.19
N GLY A 315 -3.29 -22.10 -13.60
CA GLY A 315 -3.32 -23.54 -13.30
C GLY A 315 -3.19 -23.83 -11.81
N ASP A 316 -2.21 -23.21 -11.16
CA ASP A 316 -2.00 -23.36 -9.71
C ASP A 316 -3.19 -22.82 -8.92
N LEU A 317 -3.73 -21.65 -9.34
CA LEU A 317 -4.91 -21.09 -8.70
C LEU A 317 -6.13 -22.04 -8.80
N LYS A 318 -6.38 -22.62 -9.98
CA LYS A 318 -7.44 -23.62 -10.17
C LYS A 318 -7.25 -24.84 -9.27
N THR A 319 -6.03 -25.34 -9.18
CA THR A 319 -5.68 -26.49 -8.34
C THR A 319 -5.96 -26.21 -6.87
N ALA A 320 -5.53 -25.04 -6.38
CA ALA A 320 -5.76 -24.63 -5.00
C ALA A 320 -7.26 -24.44 -4.68
N ILE A 321 -8.02 -23.80 -5.59
CA ILE A 321 -9.47 -23.63 -5.42
C ILE A 321 -10.18 -25.01 -5.41
N LYS A 322 -9.84 -25.92 -6.33
CA LYS A 322 -10.41 -27.29 -6.36
C LYS A 322 -10.13 -28.04 -5.07
N GLN A 323 -8.92 -27.93 -4.52
CA GLN A 323 -8.56 -28.56 -3.24
C GLN A 323 -9.51 -28.08 -2.14
N LEU A 324 -9.72 -26.78 -1.99
CA LEU A 324 -10.58 -26.21 -0.95
C LEU A 324 -12.09 -26.43 -1.23
N TYR A 325 -12.47 -26.53 -2.50
CA TYR A 325 -13.83 -26.89 -2.91
C TYR A 325 -14.18 -28.33 -2.48
N ASN A 326 -13.25 -29.27 -2.64
CA ASN A 326 -13.44 -30.68 -2.29
C ASN A 326 -13.20 -30.97 -0.80
N ASP A 327 -12.36 -30.18 -0.12
CA ASP A 327 -12.06 -30.33 1.31
C ASP A 327 -12.48 -29.06 2.08
N ARG A 328 -13.76 -29.03 2.43
CA ARG A 328 -14.33 -27.93 3.21
C ARG A 328 -13.84 -27.89 4.65
N ASN A 329 -13.45 -29.05 5.20
CA ASN A 329 -12.88 -29.11 6.55
C ASN A 329 -11.51 -28.42 6.60
N LEU A 330 -10.69 -28.58 5.56
CA LEU A 330 -9.44 -27.85 5.43
C LEU A 330 -9.70 -26.34 5.36
N LEU A 331 -10.67 -25.88 4.55
CA LEU A 331 -11.03 -24.48 4.45
C LEU A 331 -11.50 -23.89 5.80
N GLN A 332 -12.31 -24.63 6.55
CA GLN A 332 -12.76 -24.25 7.90
C GLN A 332 -11.58 -24.19 8.89
N SER A 333 -10.64 -25.12 8.79
CA SER A 333 -9.44 -25.10 9.63
C SER A 333 -8.56 -23.87 9.37
N PHE A 334 -8.46 -23.43 8.11
CA PHE A 334 -7.78 -22.18 7.76
C PHE A 334 -8.48 -20.97 8.36
N SER A 335 -9.80 -20.91 8.22
CA SER A 335 -10.64 -19.85 8.77
C SER A 335 -10.47 -19.70 10.28
N SER A 336 -10.36 -20.79 11.02
CA SER A 336 -10.20 -20.75 12.48
C SER A 336 -8.86 -20.17 12.96
N ARG A 337 -7.87 -20.04 12.08
CA ARG A 337 -6.49 -19.66 12.44
C ARG A 337 -6.07 -18.30 11.89
N ILE A 338 -6.55 -17.95 10.67
CA ILE A 338 -5.98 -16.84 9.89
C ILE A 338 -6.03 -15.50 10.62
N LYS A 339 -7.11 -15.18 11.35
CA LYS A 339 -7.24 -13.93 12.11
C LYS A 339 -6.19 -13.82 13.21
N ALA A 340 -6.05 -14.87 14.02
CA ALA A 340 -5.08 -14.88 15.10
C ALA A 340 -3.64 -14.79 14.58
N ASP A 341 -3.35 -15.48 13.47
CA ASP A 341 -2.02 -15.44 12.85
C ASP A 341 -1.74 -14.08 12.20
N HIS A 342 -2.75 -13.41 11.62
CA HIS A 342 -2.61 -12.05 11.12
C HIS A 342 -2.28 -11.04 12.24
N LEU A 343 -3.02 -11.09 13.34
CA LEU A 343 -2.85 -10.16 14.46
C LEU A 343 -1.49 -10.31 15.18
N LYS A 344 -0.81 -11.46 15.10
CA LYS A 344 0.55 -11.62 15.64
C LYS A 344 1.56 -10.66 15.01
N PHE A 345 1.35 -10.28 13.75
CA PHE A 345 2.29 -9.46 12.97
C PHE A 345 1.79 -8.06 12.67
N PHE A 346 0.46 -7.90 12.56
CA PHE A 346 -0.15 -6.66 12.08
C PHE A 346 -1.27 -6.16 13.01
N ASP A 347 -1.12 -6.39 14.32
CA ASP A 347 -1.96 -5.75 15.33
C ASP A 347 -1.73 -4.23 15.36
N ASN A 348 -2.79 -3.46 15.53
CA ASN A 348 -2.73 -2.01 15.52
C ASN A 348 -1.76 -1.44 16.56
N ASN A 349 -1.81 -1.97 17.80
CA ASN A 349 -0.96 -1.48 18.86
C ASN A 349 0.52 -1.78 18.56
N LEU A 350 0.80 -2.96 17.99
CA LEU A 350 2.15 -3.31 17.55
C LEU A 350 2.68 -2.31 16.52
N LEU A 351 1.91 -2.06 15.45
CA LEU A 351 2.32 -1.17 14.36
C LEU A 351 2.50 0.28 14.82
N ILE A 352 1.62 0.78 15.69
CA ILE A 352 1.71 2.13 16.26
C ILE A 352 2.85 2.23 17.27
N ASN A 353 3.07 1.22 18.10
CA ASN A 353 4.19 1.21 19.04
C ASN A 353 5.54 1.18 18.34
N ASN A 354 5.65 0.44 17.22
CA ASN A 354 6.84 0.47 16.39
C ASN A 354 7.10 1.87 15.80
N LEU A 355 6.06 2.54 15.27
CA LEU A 355 6.17 3.91 14.81
C LEU A 355 6.61 4.86 15.94
N LYS A 356 5.98 4.79 17.11
CA LYS A 356 6.33 5.61 18.28
C LYS A 356 7.75 5.33 18.78
N LYS A 357 8.19 4.08 18.76
CA LYS A 357 9.55 3.68 19.13
C LYS A 357 10.56 4.35 18.20
N LEU A 358 10.37 4.29 16.87
CA LEU A 358 11.25 4.96 15.93
C LEU A 358 11.29 6.48 16.16
N LEU A 359 10.14 7.12 16.37
CA LEU A 359 10.06 8.54 16.68
C LEU A 359 10.77 8.89 18.00
N SER A 360 10.66 8.06 19.05
CA SER A 360 11.24 8.32 20.37
C SER A 360 12.76 8.18 20.41
N THR A 361 13.38 7.34 19.57
CA THR A 361 14.85 7.23 19.49
C THR A 361 15.50 8.50 18.96
N SER A 362 14.69 9.44 18.49
CA SER A 362 15.13 10.64 17.79
C SER A 362 14.88 11.93 18.57
N PHE A 363 14.17 11.86 19.68
CA PHE A 363 13.83 12.95 20.57
C PHE A 363 14.45 12.76 21.97
#